data_e36275e1786bd254c54e5aee44944f5f
#
_entry.id   e36275e1786bd254c54e5aee44944f5f
#
_cell.length_a   1.000
_cell.length_b   1.000
_cell.length_c   1.000
_cell.angle_alpha   90.00
_cell.angle_beta   90.00
_cell.angle_gamma   90.00
#
_symmetry.space_group_name_H-M   'P 1'
#
loop_
_entity.id
_entity.type
_entity.pdbx_description
1 polymer ?
#
loop_
_entity_poly.entity_id
_entity_poly.type
_entity_poly.pdbx_seq_one_letter_code
_entity_poly.pdbx_strand_id
1 'polypeptide(L)'
;HFEMPYHLAKAYGGWLDRRLIDFFVRYAVTVMQRYKGKVKYWMTFNEINNQSNTDTDIFGWTNSGIRFSKTDDPKKALYQAVHHELVASALVVKKGHEIDPDLKIGCMCSFVPFYPYSCSPDDVMMALESMHERYYFSDVHCRGHYPAYAKKMWEREGNAPLMEPQDEQILAEGKVDYLGFSYYMSNAVKADVDKVNTDVNGGNAHTVPNPYVKASDWGWQIDPVGLRYSLAALYERYELPLFIVENGFGAIDRLEEDHTCDDSYRIEYLRSHIEEMKKAVELDGVDLMGYTPWGCIDVVSFTTGELRKRYGFIYVDLNDDGTGTGNRYKKKSFAWYQRVVASNGEKL
;
A
#
# COMPACT_ATOMS: atom_id res chain seq x y z
N HIS A 1 -2.31 11.94 -5.99
CA HIS A 1 -2.07 10.51 -5.83
C HIS A 1 -3.33 9.74 -5.43
N PHE A 2 -3.82 9.87 -4.22
CA PHE A 2 -5.03 9.17 -3.74
C PHE A 2 -5.97 10.09 -2.93
N GLU A 3 -5.61 11.34 -2.76
CA GLU A 3 -6.39 12.29 -1.98
C GLU A 3 -7.73 12.60 -2.64
N MET A 4 -8.79 12.55 -1.83
CA MET A 4 -10.12 12.92 -2.28
C MET A 4 -10.20 14.44 -2.55
N PRO A 5 -10.89 14.87 -3.62
CA PRO A 5 -11.17 16.30 -3.81
C PRO A 5 -11.87 16.91 -2.60
N TYR A 6 -11.29 17.96 -2.02
CA TYR A 6 -11.79 18.61 -0.79
C TYR A 6 -13.29 18.95 -0.83
N HIS A 7 -13.80 19.30 -1.99
CA HIS A 7 -15.23 19.59 -2.16
C HIS A 7 -16.10 18.38 -1.81
N LEU A 8 -15.69 17.17 -2.22
CA LEU A 8 -16.44 15.94 -1.92
C LEU A 8 -16.41 15.62 -0.43
N ALA A 9 -15.26 15.77 0.21
CA ALA A 9 -15.15 15.60 1.65
C ALA A 9 -16.04 16.61 2.41
N LYS A 10 -16.06 17.88 1.97
CA LYS A 10 -16.82 18.95 2.63
C LYS A 10 -18.34 18.85 2.39
N ALA A 11 -18.76 18.58 1.16
CA ALA A 11 -20.16 18.62 0.77
C ALA A 11 -20.92 17.31 1.04
N TYR A 12 -20.21 16.17 1.01
CA TYR A 12 -20.80 14.84 1.09
C TYR A 12 -20.33 14.04 2.31
N GLY A 13 -19.32 14.51 3.05
CA GLY A 13 -18.71 13.74 4.14
C GLY A 13 -17.80 12.61 3.64
N GLY A 14 -17.23 12.76 2.44
CA GLY A 14 -16.35 11.77 1.84
C GLY A 14 -17.07 10.47 1.47
N TRP A 15 -16.35 9.37 1.52
CA TRP A 15 -16.87 8.05 1.15
C TRP A 15 -17.96 7.51 2.09
N LEU A 16 -18.35 8.23 3.14
CA LEU A 16 -19.56 7.88 3.90
C LEU A 16 -20.83 8.05 3.07
N ASP A 17 -20.82 8.96 2.11
CA ASP A 17 -21.95 9.17 1.21
C ASP A 17 -21.87 8.20 0.02
N ARG A 18 -22.83 7.30 -0.08
CA ARG A 18 -22.90 6.28 -1.13
C ARG A 18 -22.91 6.85 -2.55
N ARG A 19 -23.36 8.10 -2.73
CA ARG A 19 -23.34 8.78 -4.06
C ARG A 19 -21.94 8.91 -4.66
N LEU A 20 -20.88 8.82 -3.83
CA LEU A 20 -19.51 8.85 -4.30
C LEU A 20 -19.17 7.64 -5.18
N ILE A 21 -19.88 6.52 -5.03
CA ILE A 21 -19.74 5.37 -5.92
C ILE A 21 -19.99 5.80 -7.37
N ASP A 22 -21.12 6.47 -7.65
CA ASP A 22 -21.44 6.91 -8.99
C ASP A 22 -20.50 7.99 -9.50
N PHE A 23 -20.05 8.90 -8.63
CA PHE A 23 -19.09 9.93 -9.01
C PHE A 23 -17.75 9.34 -9.42
N PHE A 24 -17.24 8.39 -8.65
CA PHE A 24 -15.98 7.71 -8.94
C PHE A 24 -16.07 6.85 -10.21
N VAL A 25 -17.14 6.08 -10.37
CA VAL A 25 -17.37 5.26 -11.58
C VAL A 25 -17.42 6.15 -12.82
N ARG A 26 -18.15 7.26 -12.77
CA ARG A 26 -18.20 8.23 -13.89
C ARG A 26 -16.82 8.81 -14.21
N TYR A 27 -16.05 9.18 -13.19
CA TYR A 27 -14.67 9.65 -13.36
C TYR A 27 -13.81 8.57 -14.03
N ALA A 28 -13.78 7.36 -13.47
CA ALA A 28 -12.96 6.26 -13.97
C ALA A 28 -13.32 5.88 -15.41
N VAL A 29 -14.61 5.76 -15.73
CA VAL A 29 -15.11 5.49 -17.11
C VAL A 29 -14.65 6.57 -18.08
N THR A 30 -14.78 7.85 -17.69
CA THR A 30 -14.35 8.97 -18.53
C THR A 30 -12.85 8.91 -18.84
N VAL A 31 -12.03 8.62 -17.82
CA VAL A 31 -10.57 8.52 -17.98
C VAL A 31 -10.20 7.30 -18.81
N MET A 32 -10.79 6.13 -18.57
CA MET A 32 -10.53 4.91 -19.33
C MET A 32 -10.91 5.08 -20.81
N GLN A 33 -12.06 5.69 -21.11
CA GLN A 33 -12.47 6.00 -22.48
C GLN A 33 -11.48 6.98 -23.15
N ARG A 34 -11.05 8.03 -22.44
CA ARG A 34 -10.09 9.03 -22.96
C ARG A 34 -8.75 8.44 -23.32
N TYR A 35 -8.30 7.44 -22.56
CA TYR A 35 -6.99 6.81 -22.74
C TYR A 35 -7.06 5.40 -23.31
N LYS A 36 -8.21 5.00 -23.88
CA LYS A 36 -8.39 3.70 -24.57
C LYS A 36 -7.29 3.51 -25.63
N GLY A 37 -6.67 2.34 -25.61
CA GLY A 37 -5.55 1.99 -26.49
C GLY A 37 -4.20 2.64 -26.14
N LYS A 38 -4.15 3.47 -25.08
CA LYS A 38 -2.90 4.10 -24.59
C LYS A 38 -2.47 3.56 -23.22
N VAL A 39 -3.43 3.25 -22.33
CA VAL A 39 -3.18 2.72 -21.00
C VAL A 39 -3.92 1.40 -20.86
N LYS A 40 -3.20 0.33 -20.60
CA LYS A 40 -3.73 -1.01 -20.43
C LYS A 40 -3.97 -1.38 -18.97
N TYR A 41 -3.06 -0.97 -18.07
CA TYR A 41 -3.06 -1.35 -16.66
C TYR A 41 -3.56 -0.19 -15.79
N TRP A 42 -4.54 -0.48 -14.95
CA TRP A 42 -5.18 0.48 -14.07
C TRP A 42 -5.25 -0.08 -12.64
N MET A 43 -5.27 0.78 -11.65
CA MET A 43 -5.58 0.44 -10.26
C MET A 43 -6.61 1.43 -9.72
N THR A 44 -7.52 0.95 -8.89
CA THR A 44 -8.68 1.75 -8.44
C THR A 44 -8.36 2.64 -7.25
N PHE A 45 -7.85 2.07 -6.16
CA PHE A 45 -7.55 2.78 -4.93
C PHE A 45 -6.12 2.48 -4.48
N ASN A 46 -5.44 3.50 -3.93
CA ASN A 46 -4.10 3.36 -3.38
C ASN A 46 -4.16 2.95 -1.91
N GLU A 47 -3.46 1.89 -1.54
CA GLU A 47 -3.28 1.44 -0.15
C GLU A 47 -4.56 1.48 0.69
N ILE A 48 -5.68 1.05 0.10
CA ILE A 48 -7.03 1.10 0.71
C ILE A 48 -7.04 0.51 2.13
N ASN A 49 -6.19 -0.46 2.42
CA ASN A 49 -6.10 -1.14 3.70
C ASN A 49 -5.40 -0.33 4.80
N ASN A 50 -4.78 0.80 4.51
CA ASN A 50 -4.31 1.72 5.55
C ASN A 50 -5.46 2.33 6.35
N GLN A 51 -6.67 2.27 5.83
CA GLN A 51 -7.90 2.68 6.52
C GLN A 51 -8.32 1.74 7.66
N SER A 52 -7.65 0.62 7.87
CA SER A 52 -7.80 -0.16 9.11
C SER A 52 -7.18 0.53 10.34
N ASN A 53 -6.24 1.46 10.11
CA ASN A 53 -5.59 2.20 11.19
C ASN A 53 -6.46 3.38 11.65
N THR A 54 -6.86 3.34 12.92
CA THR A 54 -7.68 4.36 13.59
C THR A 54 -6.91 5.17 14.64
N ASP A 55 -5.61 4.96 14.81
CA ASP A 55 -4.78 5.70 15.78
C ASP A 55 -4.61 7.16 15.38
N THR A 56 -4.76 7.45 14.10
CA THR A 56 -4.69 8.80 13.53
C THR A 56 -5.72 8.96 12.42
N ASP A 57 -6.22 10.18 12.20
CA ASP A 57 -7.21 10.44 11.14
C ASP A 57 -6.58 10.66 9.75
N ILE A 58 -5.24 10.51 9.62
CA ILE A 58 -4.56 10.82 8.37
C ILE A 58 -5.09 9.98 7.19
N PHE A 59 -5.20 8.68 7.37
CA PHE A 59 -5.68 7.78 6.31
C PHE A 59 -7.20 7.90 6.10
N GLY A 60 -7.97 8.09 7.16
CA GLY A 60 -9.40 8.40 7.05
C GLY A 60 -9.64 9.69 6.27
N TRP A 61 -8.82 10.72 6.52
CA TRP A 61 -8.94 11.99 5.82
C TRP A 61 -8.47 11.93 4.36
N THR A 62 -7.28 11.39 4.12
CA THR A 62 -6.68 11.40 2.77
C THR A 62 -7.37 10.42 1.82
N ASN A 63 -7.66 9.20 2.28
CA ASN A 63 -8.29 8.18 1.45
C ASN A 63 -9.81 8.38 1.35
N SER A 64 -10.50 8.54 2.48
CA SER A 64 -11.96 8.57 2.53
C SER A 64 -12.59 9.95 2.72
N GLY A 65 -11.80 10.99 2.98
CA GLY A 65 -12.33 12.34 3.27
C GLY A 65 -13.03 12.45 4.61
N ILE A 66 -12.72 11.56 5.59
CA ILE A 66 -13.37 11.48 6.89
C ILE A 66 -12.48 12.09 7.96
N ARG A 67 -13.02 13.02 8.75
CA ARG A 67 -12.40 13.55 9.96
C ARG A 67 -12.95 12.80 11.18
N PHE A 68 -12.09 12.25 12.03
CA PHE A 68 -12.53 11.53 13.23
C PHE A 68 -13.27 12.43 14.22
N SER A 69 -12.94 13.73 14.25
CA SER A 69 -13.71 14.72 15.02
C SER A 69 -15.17 14.92 14.55
N LYS A 70 -15.57 14.30 13.45
CA LYS A 70 -16.93 14.38 12.86
C LYS A 70 -17.68 13.07 12.92
N THR A 71 -17.16 12.05 13.61
CA THR A 71 -17.81 10.75 13.81
C THR A 71 -17.64 10.28 15.25
N ASP A 72 -18.67 9.66 15.78
CA ASP A 72 -18.65 9.08 17.14
C ASP A 72 -17.89 7.75 17.18
N ASP A 73 -17.76 7.07 16.03
CA ASP A 73 -17.07 5.80 15.88
C ASP A 73 -16.24 5.81 14.58
N PRO A 74 -14.95 6.18 14.67
CA PRO A 74 -14.05 6.23 13.52
C PRO A 74 -13.93 4.89 12.79
N LYS A 75 -13.84 3.77 13.52
CA LYS A 75 -13.67 2.45 12.92
C LYS A 75 -14.90 2.05 12.11
N LYS A 76 -16.09 2.22 12.66
CA LYS A 76 -17.34 1.99 11.94
C LYS A 76 -17.48 2.88 10.71
N ALA A 77 -17.13 4.15 10.84
CA ALA A 77 -17.16 5.10 9.71
C ALA A 77 -16.22 4.67 8.58
N LEU A 78 -14.99 4.25 8.91
CA LEU A 78 -14.03 3.78 7.91
C LEU A 78 -14.49 2.47 7.24
N TYR A 79 -15.01 1.50 7.97
CA TYR A 79 -15.54 0.27 7.37
C TYR A 79 -16.71 0.54 6.43
N GLN A 80 -17.56 1.51 6.76
CA GLN A 80 -18.65 1.94 5.85
C GLN A 80 -18.09 2.61 4.59
N ALA A 81 -17.13 3.51 4.73
CA ALA A 81 -16.49 4.20 3.60
C ALA A 81 -15.76 3.20 2.68
N VAL A 82 -14.98 2.31 3.27
CA VAL A 82 -14.28 1.24 2.56
C VAL A 82 -15.26 0.31 1.82
N HIS A 83 -16.42 -0.01 2.40
CA HIS A 83 -17.43 -0.77 1.69
C HIS A 83 -17.86 -0.06 0.39
N HIS A 84 -18.09 1.25 0.44
CA HIS A 84 -18.46 2.03 -0.75
C HIS A 84 -17.29 2.08 -1.77
N GLU A 85 -16.06 2.20 -1.32
CA GLU A 85 -14.87 2.14 -2.18
C GLU A 85 -14.72 0.78 -2.86
N LEU A 86 -14.94 -0.32 -2.14
CA LEU A 86 -14.89 -1.68 -2.70
C LEU A 86 -15.98 -1.90 -3.74
N VAL A 87 -17.21 -1.44 -3.49
CA VAL A 87 -18.31 -1.47 -4.47
C VAL A 87 -17.97 -0.62 -5.70
N ALA A 88 -17.44 0.59 -5.49
CA ALA A 88 -17.02 1.46 -6.58
C ALA A 88 -15.90 0.82 -7.43
N SER A 89 -14.91 0.20 -6.78
CA SER A 89 -13.85 -0.54 -7.46
C SER A 89 -14.41 -1.67 -8.32
N ALA A 90 -15.29 -2.48 -7.78
CA ALA A 90 -15.92 -3.59 -8.50
C ALA A 90 -16.71 -3.12 -9.73
N LEU A 91 -17.45 -2.01 -9.59
CA LEU A 91 -18.17 -1.40 -10.73
C LEU A 91 -17.18 -0.86 -11.79
N VAL A 92 -16.06 -0.26 -11.37
CA VAL A 92 -15.04 0.21 -12.31
C VAL A 92 -14.40 -0.95 -13.06
N VAL A 93 -14.12 -2.09 -12.43
CA VAL A 93 -13.62 -3.29 -13.11
C VAL A 93 -14.61 -3.75 -14.19
N LYS A 94 -15.88 -3.89 -13.83
CA LYS A 94 -16.95 -4.28 -14.80
C LYS A 94 -17.03 -3.30 -15.97
N LYS A 95 -17.12 -2.00 -15.68
CA LYS A 95 -17.24 -0.95 -16.70
C LYS A 95 -15.98 -0.81 -17.55
N GLY A 96 -14.82 -1.03 -16.99
CA GLY A 96 -13.56 -1.04 -17.73
C GLY A 96 -13.53 -2.14 -18.78
N HIS A 97 -13.91 -3.36 -18.41
CA HIS A 97 -14.00 -4.49 -19.36
C HIS A 97 -15.11 -4.31 -20.41
N GLU A 98 -16.20 -3.59 -20.11
CA GLU A 98 -17.19 -3.19 -21.12
C GLU A 98 -16.62 -2.17 -22.14
N ILE A 99 -15.70 -1.27 -21.69
CA ILE A 99 -15.04 -0.31 -22.57
C ILE A 99 -14.00 -1.00 -23.46
N ASP A 100 -13.21 -1.90 -22.87
CA ASP A 100 -12.16 -2.63 -23.54
C ASP A 100 -11.86 -3.93 -22.74
N PRO A 101 -12.16 -5.11 -23.26
CA PRO A 101 -11.95 -6.38 -22.56
C PRO A 101 -10.46 -6.71 -22.32
N ASP A 102 -9.54 -6.04 -23.02
CA ASP A 102 -8.10 -6.23 -22.84
C ASP A 102 -7.50 -5.39 -21.69
N LEU A 103 -8.28 -4.49 -21.09
CA LEU A 103 -7.84 -3.74 -19.90
C LEU A 103 -7.56 -4.71 -18.75
N LYS A 104 -6.55 -4.36 -17.97
CA LYS A 104 -6.21 -5.04 -16.73
C LYS A 104 -6.39 -4.05 -15.58
N ILE A 105 -7.33 -4.36 -14.70
CA ILE A 105 -7.73 -3.47 -13.62
C ILE A 105 -7.45 -4.17 -12.29
N GLY A 106 -6.50 -3.63 -11.53
CA GLY A 106 -6.06 -4.15 -10.24
C GLY A 106 -6.55 -3.34 -9.06
N CYS A 107 -6.28 -3.86 -7.89
CA CYS A 107 -6.29 -3.11 -6.63
C CYS A 107 -4.87 -2.84 -6.16
N MET A 108 -4.72 -1.99 -5.13
CA MET A 108 -3.42 -1.71 -4.53
C MET A 108 -3.54 -1.69 -3.00
N CYS A 109 -2.74 -2.51 -2.34
CA CYS A 109 -2.71 -2.64 -0.89
C CYS A 109 -1.31 -2.34 -0.33
N SER A 110 -1.24 -1.73 0.85
CA SER A 110 -0.02 -1.69 1.64
C SER A 110 0.20 -3.05 2.30
N PHE A 111 1.27 -3.73 1.99
CA PHE A 111 1.51 -5.06 2.54
C PHE A 111 2.70 -5.05 3.50
N VAL A 112 2.37 -5.10 4.79
CA VAL A 112 3.31 -5.20 5.91
C VAL A 112 3.04 -6.54 6.59
N PRO A 113 3.84 -7.57 6.35
CA PRO A 113 3.65 -8.86 7.01
C PRO A 113 3.96 -8.76 8.50
N PHE A 114 3.13 -9.43 9.31
CA PHE A 114 3.33 -9.58 10.74
C PHE A 114 3.87 -10.97 11.04
N TYR A 115 5.08 -11.04 11.62
CA TYR A 115 5.65 -12.28 12.11
C TYR A 115 5.29 -12.53 13.57
N PRO A 116 5.09 -13.78 14.00
CA PRO A 116 5.05 -14.09 15.42
C PRO A 116 6.42 -13.79 16.04
N TYR A 117 6.43 -13.09 17.19
CA TYR A 117 7.68 -12.78 17.90
C TYR A 117 8.41 -14.05 18.36
N SER A 118 7.65 -15.10 18.68
CA SER A 118 8.17 -16.41 19.06
C SER A 118 7.32 -17.54 18.45
N CYS A 119 7.77 -18.79 18.64
CA CYS A 119 6.99 -19.97 18.28
C CYS A 119 5.89 -20.31 19.31
N SER A 120 5.57 -19.44 20.26
CA SER A 120 4.40 -19.60 21.13
C SER A 120 3.13 -19.68 20.27
N PRO A 121 2.23 -20.66 20.52
CA PRO A 121 0.94 -20.71 19.81
C PRO A 121 0.15 -19.39 19.87
N ASP A 122 0.23 -18.66 20.99
CA ASP A 122 -0.47 -17.38 21.14
C ASP A 122 0.14 -16.29 20.25
N ASP A 123 1.48 -16.23 20.12
CA ASP A 123 2.14 -15.30 19.20
C ASP A 123 1.82 -15.64 17.73
N VAL A 124 1.75 -16.94 17.40
CA VAL A 124 1.38 -17.40 16.06
C VAL A 124 -0.06 -17.02 15.72
N MET A 125 -1.00 -17.21 16.67
CA MET A 125 -2.39 -16.76 16.48
C MET A 125 -2.51 -15.25 16.39
N MET A 126 -1.75 -14.49 17.19
CA MET A 126 -1.71 -13.03 17.11
C MET A 126 -1.22 -12.54 15.74
N ALA A 127 -0.20 -13.19 15.17
CA ALA A 127 0.28 -12.86 13.83
C ALA A 127 -0.79 -13.12 12.76
N LEU A 128 -1.50 -14.25 12.84
CA LEU A 128 -2.61 -14.57 11.94
C LEU A 128 -3.74 -13.54 12.03
N GLU A 129 -4.15 -13.16 13.24
CA GLU A 129 -5.22 -12.19 13.49
C GLU A 129 -4.80 -10.78 12.99
N SER A 130 -3.56 -10.37 13.22
CA SER A 130 -3.02 -9.11 12.69
C SER A 130 -3.01 -9.08 11.16
N MET A 131 -2.75 -10.23 10.51
CA MET A 131 -2.84 -10.34 9.06
C MET A 131 -4.29 -10.26 8.53
N HIS A 132 -5.31 -10.57 9.32
CA HIS A 132 -6.70 -10.37 8.90
C HIS A 132 -7.00 -8.91 8.58
N GLU A 133 -6.44 -7.96 9.30
CA GLU A 133 -6.58 -6.53 9.01
C GLU A 133 -5.93 -6.13 7.68
N ARG A 134 -4.88 -6.83 7.26
CA ARG A 134 -4.22 -6.60 5.97
C ARG A 134 -4.96 -7.26 4.82
N TYR A 135 -5.40 -8.50 5.00
CA TYR A 135 -6.08 -9.28 3.96
C TYR A 135 -7.54 -8.91 3.72
N TYR A 136 -8.24 -8.31 4.70
CA TYR A 136 -9.65 -7.95 4.60
C TYR A 136 -10.00 -7.30 3.25
N PHE A 137 -9.24 -6.31 2.83
CA PHE A 137 -9.47 -5.50 1.63
C PHE A 137 -9.12 -6.27 0.36
N SER A 138 -7.95 -6.88 0.33
CA SER A 138 -7.51 -7.68 -0.83
C SER A 138 -8.35 -8.93 -1.01
N ASP A 139 -8.86 -9.55 0.08
CA ASP A 139 -9.81 -10.66 -0.03
C ASP A 139 -11.07 -10.26 -0.79
N VAL A 140 -11.63 -9.08 -0.51
CA VAL A 140 -12.82 -8.61 -1.21
C VAL A 140 -12.53 -8.27 -2.67
N HIS A 141 -11.44 -7.55 -2.93
CA HIS A 141 -11.03 -7.23 -4.31
C HIS A 141 -10.78 -8.47 -5.17
N CYS A 142 -10.05 -9.45 -4.63
CA CYS A 142 -9.60 -10.61 -5.40
C CYS A 142 -10.64 -11.74 -5.44
N ARG A 143 -11.42 -11.92 -4.36
CA ARG A 143 -12.41 -13.01 -4.24
C ARG A 143 -13.85 -12.58 -4.50
N GLY A 144 -14.14 -11.28 -4.44
CA GLY A 144 -15.46 -10.72 -4.69
C GLY A 144 -16.46 -10.94 -3.55
N HIS A 145 -16.00 -11.24 -2.34
CA HIS A 145 -16.87 -11.39 -1.17
C HIS A 145 -16.10 -11.17 0.13
N TYR A 146 -16.83 -10.80 1.17
CA TYR A 146 -16.26 -10.69 2.52
C TYR A 146 -15.95 -12.07 3.11
N PRO A 147 -14.73 -12.30 3.61
CA PRO A 147 -14.36 -13.57 4.22
C PRO A 147 -15.08 -13.80 5.54
N ALA A 148 -15.13 -15.05 5.99
CA ALA A 148 -15.83 -15.43 7.23
C ALA A 148 -15.28 -14.70 8.47
N TYR A 149 -13.96 -14.50 8.54
CA TYR A 149 -13.35 -13.78 9.67
C TYR A 149 -13.79 -12.30 9.71
N ALA A 150 -14.00 -11.65 8.57
CA ALA A 150 -14.49 -10.27 8.52
C ALA A 150 -15.90 -10.14 9.15
N LYS A 151 -16.80 -11.07 8.81
CA LYS A 151 -18.14 -11.12 9.39
C LYS A 151 -18.08 -11.32 10.91
N LYS A 152 -17.15 -12.14 11.39
CA LYS A 152 -16.93 -12.34 12.83
C LYS A 152 -16.29 -11.13 13.52
N MET A 153 -15.41 -10.40 12.84
CA MET A 153 -14.90 -9.10 13.33
C MET A 153 -16.06 -8.12 13.52
N TRP A 154 -16.93 -7.97 12.52
CA TRP A 154 -18.09 -7.08 12.62
C TRP A 154 -19.04 -7.44 13.74
N GLU A 155 -19.31 -8.75 13.97
CA GLU A 155 -20.16 -9.22 15.07
C GLU A 155 -19.58 -8.84 16.44
N ARG A 156 -18.25 -8.99 16.61
CA ARG A 156 -17.57 -8.65 17.87
C ARG A 156 -17.52 -7.15 18.13
N GLU A 157 -17.33 -6.36 17.07
CA GLU A 157 -17.04 -4.93 17.18
C GLU A 157 -18.27 -4.05 16.92
N GLY A 158 -19.37 -4.61 16.44
CA GLY A 158 -20.58 -3.87 16.14
C GLY A 158 -20.45 -2.88 14.98
N ASN A 159 -19.49 -3.11 14.06
CA ASN A 159 -19.12 -2.18 13.01
C ASN A 159 -19.37 -2.71 11.60
N ALA A 160 -20.31 -3.64 11.43
CA ALA A 160 -20.70 -4.13 10.11
C ALA A 160 -21.15 -2.95 9.20
N PRO A 161 -20.64 -2.85 7.95
CA PRO A 161 -21.11 -1.84 7.02
C PRO A 161 -22.56 -2.10 6.60
N LEU A 162 -23.31 -1.03 6.38
CA LEU A 162 -24.62 -1.11 5.74
C LEU A 162 -24.42 -1.41 4.25
N MET A 163 -25.04 -2.47 3.79
CA MET A 163 -24.97 -2.93 2.41
C MET A 163 -26.33 -2.87 1.75
N GLU A 164 -26.38 -2.56 0.47
CA GLU A 164 -27.57 -2.71 -0.35
C GLU A 164 -27.68 -4.14 -0.93
N PRO A 165 -28.88 -4.63 -1.26
CA PRO A 165 -29.07 -6.01 -1.70
C PRO A 165 -28.24 -6.46 -2.90
N GLN A 166 -27.86 -5.50 -3.79
CA GLN A 166 -27.05 -5.78 -4.99
C GLN A 166 -25.53 -5.75 -4.74
N ASP A 167 -25.06 -5.28 -3.59
CA ASP A 167 -23.63 -5.06 -3.35
C ASP A 167 -22.82 -6.37 -3.39
N GLU A 168 -23.34 -7.45 -2.81
CA GLU A 168 -22.67 -8.75 -2.86
C GLU A 168 -22.50 -9.25 -4.31
N GLN A 169 -23.51 -9.06 -5.15
CA GLN A 169 -23.41 -9.43 -6.56
C GLN A 169 -22.42 -8.55 -7.31
N ILE A 170 -22.43 -7.23 -7.06
CA ILE A 170 -21.47 -6.29 -7.67
C ILE A 170 -20.05 -6.69 -7.33
N LEU A 171 -19.77 -6.98 -6.06
CA LEU A 171 -18.44 -7.42 -5.61
C LEU A 171 -18.02 -8.73 -6.30
N ALA A 172 -18.92 -9.72 -6.36
CA ALA A 172 -18.65 -11.03 -6.96
C ALA A 172 -18.32 -10.94 -8.46
N GLU A 173 -18.97 -10.02 -9.18
CA GLU A 173 -18.79 -9.82 -10.62
C GLU A 173 -17.63 -8.89 -10.98
N GLY A 174 -17.19 -8.03 -10.05
CA GLY A 174 -16.17 -7.00 -10.25
C GLY A 174 -14.81 -7.32 -9.62
N LYS A 175 -14.40 -8.59 -9.66
CA LYS A 175 -13.07 -9.01 -9.17
C LYS A 175 -11.95 -8.40 -10.02
N VAL A 176 -10.84 -8.06 -9.36
CA VAL A 176 -9.67 -7.48 -10.03
C VAL A 176 -8.90 -8.52 -10.87
N ASP A 177 -8.17 -8.04 -11.90
CA ASP A 177 -7.34 -8.88 -12.77
C ASP A 177 -5.97 -9.19 -12.20
N TYR A 178 -5.46 -8.33 -11.31
CA TYR A 178 -4.15 -8.47 -10.65
C TYR A 178 -4.13 -7.74 -9.31
N LEU A 179 -3.18 -8.09 -8.47
CA LEU A 179 -2.96 -7.44 -7.17
C LEU A 179 -1.67 -6.62 -7.19
N GLY A 180 -1.82 -5.29 -7.10
CA GLY A 180 -0.73 -4.37 -6.79
C GLY A 180 -0.53 -4.23 -5.29
N PHE A 181 0.71 -4.06 -4.86
CA PHE A 181 0.99 -3.77 -3.46
C PHE A 181 2.25 -2.92 -3.28
N SER A 182 2.31 -2.20 -2.16
CA SER A 182 3.53 -1.58 -1.64
C SER A 182 4.17 -2.47 -0.59
N TYR A 183 5.49 -2.51 -0.59
CA TYR A 183 6.28 -3.19 0.43
C TYR A 183 7.43 -2.29 0.87
N TYR A 184 7.48 -1.96 2.14
CA TYR A 184 8.56 -1.15 2.71
C TYR A 184 9.25 -1.83 3.90
N MET A 185 8.52 -2.70 4.62
CA MET A 185 8.96 -3.28 5.88
C MET A 185 8.12 -4.49 6.26
N SER A 186 8.59 -5.24 7.27
CA SER A 186 7.82 -6.21 8.03
C SER A 186 7.72 -5.78 9.50
N ASN A 187 6.85 -6.41 10.26
CA ASN A 187 6.72 -6.21 11.70
C ASN A 187 6.66 -7.56 12.43
N ALA A 188 6.92 -7.56 13.74
CA ALA A 188 6.67 -8.69 14.61
C ALA A 188 5.57 -8.32 15.62
N VAL A 189 4.77 -9.31 16.03
CA VAL A 189 3.71 -9.16 17.04
C VAL A 189 3.87 -10.17 18.16
N LYS A 190 3.49 -9.75 19.38
CA LYS A 190 3.59 -10.55 20.58
C LYS A 190 2.28 -10.49 21.36
N ALA A 191 1.73 -11.64 21.72
CA ALA A 191 0.38 -11.75 22.30
C ALA A 191 0.23 -11.09 23.68
N ASP A 192 1.28 -11.11 24.51
CA ASP A 192 1.28 -10.55 25.86
C ASP A 192 1.61 -9.04 25.92
N VAL A 193 1.70 -8.38 24.75
CA VAL A 193 1.90 -6.95 24.65
C VAL A 193 0.59 -6.29 24.20
N ASP A 194 0.08 -5.39 25.02
CA ASP A 194 -1.12 -4.59 24.73
C ASP A 194 -0.78 -3.10 24.89
N LYS A 195 0.11 -2.62 24.03
CA LYS A 195 0.52 -1.21 23.98
C LYS A 195 0.83 -0.80 22.57
N VAL A 196 0.33 0.35 22.16
CA VAL A 196 0.80 1.02 20.94
C VAL A 196 2.29 1.29 21.08
N ASN A 197 3.08 0.62 20.27
CA ASN A 197 4.52 0.90 20.20
C ASN A 197 4.75 1.96 19.13
N THR A 198 5.00 3.20 19.58
CA THR A 198 5.22 4.35 18.70
C THR A 198 6.54 4.26 17.91
N ASP A 199 7.43 3.35 18.30
CA ASP A 199 8.72 3.16 17.63
C ASP A 199 8.61 2.24 16.40
N VAL A 200 7.43 1.64 16.16
CA VAL A 200 7.20 0.73 15.04
C VAL A 200 6.07 1.27 14.16
N ASN A 201 6.41 1.68 12.94
CA ASN A 201 5.45 2.19 11.97
C ASN A 201 4.65 1.05 11.30
N GLY A 202 3.40 1.33 10.92
CA GLY A 202 2.52 0.39 10.23
C GLY A 202 2.12 -0.83 11.07
N GLY A 203 2.32 -0.75 12.37
CA GLY A 203 1.96 -1.78 13.34
C GLY A 203 0.56 -1.63 13.90
N ASN A 204 0.24 -2.50 14.87
CA ASN A 204 -0.93 -2.46 15.73
C ASN A 204 -0.49 -2.49 17.21
N ALA A 205 -1.44 -2.56 18.14
CA ALA A 205 -1.17 -2.54 19.60
C ALA A 205 -0.24 -3.67 20.08
N HIS A 206 -0.12 -4.77 19.35
CA HIS A 206 0.71 -5.93 19.69
C HIS A 206 2.08 -5.91 19.01
N THR A 207 2.40 -4.86 18.23
CA THR A 207 3.63 -4.79 17.45
C THR A 207 4.84 -4.56 18.33
N VAL A 208 5.90 -5.32 18.06
CA VAL A 208 7.21 -5.23 18.71
C VAL A 208 8.32 -5.19 17.66
N PRO A 209 9.50 -4.62 17.97
CA PRO A 209 10.65 -4.69 17.08
C PRO A 209 11.07 -6.14 16.84
N ASN A 210 11.34 -6.49 15.58
CA ASN A 210 11.91 -7.79 15.24
C ASN A 210 13.41 -7.78 15.57
N PRO A 211 13.91 -8.67 16.47
CA PRO A 211 15.30 -8.65 16.89
C PRO A 211 16.29 -9.13 15.81
N TYR A 212 15.82 -9.69 14.72
CA TYR A 212 16.64 -10.28 13.66
C TYR A 212 16.88 -9.37 12.46
N VAL A 213 16.20 -8.22 12.38
CA VAL A 213 16.35 -7.27 11.28
C VAL A 213 16.66 -5.87 11.79
N LYS A 214 17.42 -5.12 10.99
CA LYS A 214 17.75 -3.71 11.30
C LYS A 214 16.58 -2.82 10.92
N ALA A 215 16.49 -1.65 11.52
CA ALA A 215 15.54 -0.62 11.16
C ALA A 215 16.24 0.61 10.56
N SER A 216 15.53 1.37 9.75
CA SER A 216 15.93 2.70 9.28
C SER A 216 15.83 3.74 10.42
N ASP A 217 16.29 4.98 10.17
CA ASP A 217 16.17 6.10 11.10
C ASP A 217 14.71 6.43 11.49
N TRP A 218 13.75 5.97 10.71
CA TRP A 218 12.31 6.11 10.97
C TRP A 218 11.66 4.84 11.55
N GLY A 219 12.45 3.90 12.07
CA GLY A 219 11.95 2.66 12.67
C GLY A 219 11.40 1.62 11.68
N TRP A 220 11.56 1.83 10.37
CA TRP A 220 11.11 0.86 9.37
C TRP A 220 12.10 -0.29 9.24
N GLN A 221 11.61 -1.50 9.50
CA GLN A 221 12.44 -2.69 9.52
C GLN A 221 12.85 -3.09 8.08
N ILE A 222 14.15 -3.25 7.86
CA ILE A 222 14.75 -3.58 6.55
C ILE A 222 14.74 -5.09 6.41
N ASP A 223 13.79 -5.63 5.65
CA ASP A 223 13.57 -7.06 5.53
C ASP A 223 13.35 -7.50 4.07
N PRO A 224 14.43 -7.79 3.33
CA PRO A 224 14.31 -8.30 1.97
C PRO A 224 13.60 -9.65 1.88
N VAL A 225 13.82 -10.55 2.85
CA VAL A 225 13.16 -11.87 2.89
C VAL A 225 11.65 -11.72 3.09
N GLY A 226 11.24 -10.68 3.84
CA GLY A 226 9.84 -10.33 4.00
C GLY A 226 9.15 -9.95 2.70
N LEU A 227 9.87 -9.36 1.74
CA LEU A 227 9.33 -9.13 0.40
C LEU A 227 9.03 -10.45 -0.32
N ARG A 228 9.97 -11.41 -0.31
CA ARG A 228 9.76 -12.73 -0.88
C ARG A 228 8.60 -13.47 -0.20
N TYR A 229 8.56 -13.43 1.14
CA TYR A 229 7.44 -13.97 1.91
C TYR A 229 6.10 -13.35 1.50
N SER A 230 6.06 -12.03 1.35
CA SER A 230 4.85 -11.29 0.94
C SER A 230 4.37 -11.72 -0.44
N LEU A 231 5.30 -11.84 -1.40
CA LEU A 231 5.02 -12.31 -2.75
C LEU A 231 4.45 -13.74 -2.74
N ALA A 232 5.11 -14.67 -2.06
CA ALA A 232 4.64 -16.05 -1.96
C ALA A 232 3.26 -16.13 -1.28
N ALA A 233 3.10 -15.46 -0.12
CA ALA A 233 1.84 -15.47 0.64
C ALA A 233 0.65 -14.89 -0.14
N LEU A 234 0.86 -13.79 -0.88
CA LEU A 234 -0.19 -13.18 -1.72
C LEU A 234 -0.51 -14.06 -2.93
N TYR A 235 0.51 -14.63 -3.58
CA TYR A 235 0.30 -15.48 -4.74
C TYR A 235 -0.39 -16.78 -4.38
N GLU A 236 0.04 -17.48 -3.34
CA GLU A 236 -0.63 -18.70 -2.83
C GLU A 236 -2.08 -18.44 -2.40
N ARG A 237 -2.37 -17.22 -1.91
CA ARG A 237 -3.71 -16.86 -1.45
C ARG A 237 -4.69 -16.58 -2.58
N TYR A 238 -4.24 -15.95 -3.68
CA TYR A 238 -5.12 -15.42 -4.71
C TYR A 238 -4.91 -16.01 -6.10
N GLU A 239 -3.74 -16.58 -6.38
CA GLU A 239 -3.35 -17.08 -7.71
C GLU A 239 -3.57 -16.05 -8.83
N LEU A 240 -3.39 -14.77 -8.51
CA LEU A 240 -3.46 -13.64 -9.44
C LEU A 240 -2.06 -13.09 -9.70
N PRO A 241 -1.80 -12.55 -10.92
CA PRO A 241 -0.55 -11.83 -11.16
C PRO A 241 -0.33 -10.73 -10.12
N LEU A 242 0.91 -10.58 -9.65
CA LEU A 242 1.29 -9.58 -8.65
C LEU A 242 2.09 -8.44 -9.28
N PHE A 243 1.96 -7.24 -8.71
CA PHE A 243 2.76 -6.10 -9.10
C PHE A 243 3.28 -5.36 -7.85
N ILE A 244 4.60 -5.28 -7.68
CA ILE A 244 5.19 -4.43 -6.65
C ILE A 244 5.14 -2.99 -7.16
N VAL A 245 4.12 -2.24 -6.70
CA VAL A 245 3.83 -0.87 -7.15
C VAL A 245 4.75 0.13 -6.48
N GLU A 246 5.09 -0.13 -5.21
CA GLU A 246 5.98 0.72 -4.42
C GLU A 246 6.91 -0.13 -3.57
N ASN A 247 8.19 0.25 -3.57
CA ASN A 247 9.21 -0.21 -2.64
C ASN A 247 10.32 0.83 -2.57
N GLY A 248 10.91 1.07 -1.42
CA GLY A 248 11.94 2.09 -1.33
C GLY A 248 12.47 2.29 0.09
N PHE A 249 13.52 3.09 0.19
CA PHE A 249 14.22 3.36 1.43
C PHE A 249 14.33 4.86 1.68
N GLY A 250 13.60 5.34 2.69
CA GLY A 250 13.70 6.71 3.16
C GLY A 250 14.93 6.90 4.03
N ALA A 251 15.80 7.84 3.67
CA ALA A 251 17.04 8.13 4.38
C ALA A 251 17.41 9.61 4.33
N ILE A 252 18.31 10.02 5.23
CA ILE A 252 18.92 11.35 5.22
C ILE A 252 20.10 11.31 4.24
N ASP A 253 19.90 11.85 3.05
CA ASP A 253 20.96 11.97 2.06
C ASP A 253 21.74 13.27 2.27
N ARG A 254 23.04 13.24 1.98
CA ARG A 254 23.91 14.40 2.03
C ARG A 254 24.40 14.75 0.62
N LEU A 255 24.23 16.01 0.24
CA LEU A 255 24.85 16.57 -0.96
C LEU A 255 26.21 17.13 -0.57
N GLU A 256 27.26 16.67 -1.23
CA GLU A 256 28.62 17.16 -1.03
C GLU A 256 28.88 18.45 -1.83
N GLU A 257 29.98 19.15 -1.56
CA GLU A 257 30.34 20.42 -2.21
C GLU A 257 30.51 20.30 -3.73
N ASP A 258 30.93 19.14 -4.21
CA ASP A 258 31.06 18.81 -5.62
C ASP A 258 29.74 18.36 -6.27
N HIS A 259 28.62 18.51 -5.57
CA HIS A 259 27.29 18.08 -5.97
C HIS A 259 27.12 16.56 -6.15
N THR A 260 28.00 15.75 -5.57
CA THR A 260 27.79 14.30 -5.48
C THR A 260 26.93 13.94 -4.26
N CYS A 261 26.23 12.81 -4.36
CA CYS A 261 25.46 12.23 -3.24
C CYS A 261 25.69 10.72 -3.22
N ASP A 262 26.44 10.25 -2.20
CA ASP A 262 26.68 8.82 -1.99
C ASP A 262 25.55 8.21 -1.17
N ASP A 263 24.63 7.53 -1.85
CA ASP A 263 23.52 6.78 -1.28
C ASP A 263 23.69 5.26 -1.46
N SER A 264 24.90 4.75 -1.22
CA SER A 264 25.25 3.32 -1.33
C SER A 264 24.34 2.42 -0.51
N TYR A 265 23.85 2.88 0.64
CA TYR A 265 22.87 2.17 1.47
C TYR A 265 21.52 1.96 0.76
N ARG A 266 21.10 2.89 -0.14
CA ARG A 266 19.90 2.72 -0.98
C ARG A 266 20.13 1.65 -2.04
N ILE A 267 21.33 1.63 -2.64
CA ILE A 267 21.73 0.58 -3.58
C ILE A 267 21.66 -0.79 -2.89
N GLU A 268 22.20 -0.91 -1.69
CA GLU A 268 22.19 -2.17 -0.94
C GLU A 268 20.77 -2.63 -0.57
N TYR A 269 19.93 -1.69 -0.11
CA TYR A 269 18.52 -1.96 0.16
C TYR A 269 17.80 -2.50 -1.09
N LEU A 270 17.88 -1.78 -2.19
CA LEU A 270 17.20 -2.17 -3.43
C LEU A 270 17.75 -3.48 -4.00
N ARG A 271 19.09 -3.66 -3.98
CA ARG A 271 19.73 -4.89 -4.44
C ARG A 271 19.21 -6.11 -3.70
N SER A 272 19.26 -6.08 -2.38
CA SER A 272 18.82 -7.20 -1.55
C SER A 272 17.33 -7.53 -1.74
N HIS A 273 16.48 -6.51 -1.91
CA HIS A 273 15.05 -6.73 -2.19
C HIS A 273 14.82 -7.31 -3.59
N ILE A 274 15.55 -6.84 -4.61
CA ILE A 274 15.44 -7.37 -5.97
C ILE A 274 15.96 -8.83 -6.03
N GLU A 275 17.00 -9.17 -5.30
CA GLU A 275 17.48 -10.55 -5.19
C GLU A 275 16.42 -11.49 -4.60
N GLU A 276 15.73 -11.08 -3.55
CA GLU A 276 14.63 -11.86 -2.95
C GLU A 276 13.39 -11.91 -3.86
N MET A 277 13.10 -10.83 -4.57
CA MET A 277 12.06 -10.79 -5.60
C MET A 277 12.34 -11.80 -6.73
N LYS A 278 13.59 -11.90 -7.21
CA LYS A 278 14.00 -12.93 -8.20
C LYS A 278 13.78 -14.34 -7.67
N LYS A 279 14.12 -14.59 -6.42
CA LYS A 279 13.87 -15.91 -5.78
C LYS A 279 12.38 -16.24 -5.70
N ALA A 280 11.52 -15.27 -5.43
CA ALA A 280 10.06 -15.48 -5.43
C ALA A 280 9.56 -15.96 -6.81
N VAL A 281 10.10 -15.40 -7.89
CA VAL A 281 9.76 -15.84 -9.25
C VAL A 281 10.38 -17.20 -9.58
N GLU A 282 11.69 -17.37 -9.32
CA GLU A 282 12.45 -18.55 -9.78
C GLU A 282 12.23 -19.78 -8.92
N LEU A 283 12.05 -19.62 -7.62
CA LEU A 283 11.96 -20.75 -6.67
C LEU A 283 10.53 -21.00 -6.18
N ASP A 284 9.74 -19.92 -6.00
CA ASP A 284 8.39 -20.03 -5.44
C ASP A 284 7.30 -19.97 -6.53
N GLY A 285 7.68 -19.71 -7.80
CA GLY A 285 6.77 -19.74 -8.95
C GLY A 285 5.77 -18.58 -9.01
N VAL A 286 6.08 -17.45 -8.35
CA VAL A 286 5.21 -16.28 -8.33
C VAL A 286 5.12 -15.64 -9.72
N ASP A 287 3.89 -15.39 -10.20
CA ASP A 287 3.65 -14.59 -11.42
C ASP A 287 3.75 -13.10 -11.06
N LEU A 288 4.95 -12.53 -11.26
CA LEU A 288 5.26 -11.13 -10.98
C LEU A 288 5.30 -10.32 -12.27
N MET A 289 4.36 -9.41 -12.44
CA MET A 289 4.22 -8.54 -13.62
C MET A 289 5.31 -7.47 -13.71
N GLY A 290 5.76 -6.95 -12.56
CA GLY A 290 6.71 -5.84 -12.53
C GLY A 290 7.02 -5.31 -11.13
N TYR A 291 7.96 -4.37 -11.14
CA TYR A 291 8.47 -3.70 -9.95
C TYR A 291 8.71 -2.22 -10.22
N THR A 292 8.20 -1.36 -9.37
CA THR A 292 8.47 0.09 -9.39
C THR A 292 8.93 0.56 -8.02
N PRO A 293 10.11 1.21 -7.93
CA PRO A 293 10.53 1.83 -6.68
C PRO A 293 9.76 3.12 -6.42
N TRP A 294 9.57 3.44 -5.13
CA TRP A 294 8.99 4.69 -4.71
C TRP A 294 9.96 5.86 -4.87
N GLY A 295 9.52 6.88 -5.63
CA GLY A 295 10.23 8.13 -5.79
C GLY A 295 11.41 8.05 -6.77
N CYS A 296 11.23 8.50 -8.01
CA CYS A 296 12.36 8.72 -8.94
C CYS A 296 13.17 9.96 -8.54
N ILE A 297 12.51 10.97 -7.97
CA ILE A 297 13.03 12.24 -7.49
C ILE A 297 12.65 12.40 -6.03
N ASP A 298 13.48 13.05 -5.21
CA ASP A 298 13.12 13.34 -3.83
C ASP A 298 11.83 14.16 -3.77
N VAL A 299 10.93 13.72 -2.94
CA VAL A 299 9.63 14.34 -2.67
C VAL A 299 9.44 14.52 -1.16
N VAL A 300 8.48 15.33 -0.78
CA VAL A 300 8.04 15.40 0.63
C VAL A 300 7.52 14.03 1.04
N SER A 301 8.04 13.49 2.13
CA SER A 301 7.54 12.24 2.70
C SER A 301 6.09 12.41 3.13
N PHE A 302 5.18 11.58 2.64
CA PHE A 302 3.75 11.71 2.88
C PHE A 302 3.38 11.65 4.38
N THR A 303 3.87 10.61 5.08
CA THR A 303 3.46 10.38 6.47
C THR A 303 4.09 11.34 7.47
N THR A 304 5.29 11.87 7.18
CA THR A 304 6.04 12.72 8.12
C THR A 304 6.06 14.19 7.72
N GLY A 305 5.69 14.52 6.47
CA GLY A 305 5.75 15.88 5.95
C GLY A 305 7.16 16.44 5.79
N GLU A 306 8.18 15.58 5.72
CA GLU A 306 9.60 15.93 5.74
C GLU A 306 10.24 15.76 4.36
N LEU A 307 10.98 16.75 3.91
CA LEU A 307 11.86 16.67 2.74
C LEU A 307 13.16 15.89 3.04
N ARG A 308 13.64 15.94 4.28
CA ARG A 308 14.87 15.25 4.70
C ARG A 308 14.75 13.72 4.61
N LYS A 309 13.53 13.15 4.67
CA LYS A 309 13.28 11.73 4.44
C LYS A 309 13.24 11.45 2.94
N ARG A 310 14.39 11.24 2.34
CA ARG A 310 14.58 11.15 0.89
C ARG A 310 14.50 9.72 0.38
N TYR A 311 13.80 9.52 -0.73
CA TYR A 311 13.62 8.22 -1.37
C TYR A 311 14.20 8.15 -2.79
N GLY A 312 14.33 9.29 -3.46
CA GLY A 312 14.62 9.39 -4.88
C GLY A 312 16.03 8.97 -5.27
N PHE A 313 16.21 8.69 -6.56
CA PHE A 313 17.49 8.55 -7.22
C PHE A 313 18.11 9.91 -7.62
N ILE A 314 17.30 10.95 -7.55
CA ILE A 314 17.69 12.32 -7.84
C ILE A 314 17.48 13.14 -6.56
N TYR A 315 18.56 13.72 -6.07
CA TYR A 315 18.53 14.65 -4.94
C TYR A 315 17.89 15.98 -5.38
N VAL A 316 16.97 16.48 -4.57
CA VAL A 316 16.40 17.82 -4.71
C VAL A 316 16.97 18.69 -3.60
N ASP A 317 17.68 19.75 -3.95
CA ASP A 317 18.27 20.70 -3.00
C ASP A 317 17.17 21.62 -2.43
N LEU A 318 16.39 21.03 -1.50
CA LEU A 318 15.34 21.70 -0.75
C LEU A 318 15.26 21.07 0.64
N ASN A 319 15.16 21.90 1.67
CA ASN A 319 15.11 21.53 3.07
C ASN A 319 13.74 21.73 3.69
N ASP A 320 13.51 21.14 4.88
CA ASP A 320 12.22 21.21 5.59
C ASP A 320 11.80 22.64 5.95
N ASP A 321 12.77 23.56 6.14
CA ASP A 321 12.54 24.98 6.40
C ASP A 321 12.28 25.84 5.14
N GLY A 322 12.24 25.18 3.96
CA GLY A 322 12.04 25.84 2.67
C GLY A 322 13.31 26.46 2.08
N THR A 323 14.46 26.33 2.71
CA THR A 323 15.75 26.75 2.14
C THR A 323 16.25 25.75 1.11
N GLY A 324 17.14 26.23 0.21
CA GLY A 324 17.71 25.44 -0.87
C GLY A 324 17.43 26.08 -2.22
N THR A 325 18.02 25.53 -3.27
CA THR A 325 17.97 26.08 -4.65
C THR A 325 16.87 25.44 -5.49
N GLY A 326 16.34 24.28 -5.07
CA GLY A 326 15.46 23.42 -5.89
C GLY A 326 16.18 22.71 -7.03
N ASN A 327 17.50 22.84 -7.13
CA ASN A 327 18.30 22.14 -8.14
C ASN A 327 18.26 20.62 -7.92
N ARG A 328 18.50 19.87 -9.00
CA ARG A 328 18.41 18.42 -9.01
C ARG A 328 19.75 17.81 -9.37
N TYR A 329 20.19 16.85 -8.56
CA TYR A 329 21.48 16.17 -8.72
C TYR A 329 21.29 14.66 -8.71
N LYS A 330 21.92 13.96 -9.66
CA LYS A 330 21.85 12.49 -9.68
C LYS A 330 22.64 11.91 -8.52
N LYS A 331 22.00 11.04 -7.74
CA LYS A 331 22.68 10.29 -6.69
C LYS A 331 23.45 9.10 -7.28
N LYS A 332 24.28 8.45 -6.49
CA LYS A 332 25.04 7.26 -6.90
C LYS A 332 24.13 6.13 -7.36
N SER A 333 23.01 5.95 -6.69
CA SER A 333 21.98 4.98 -7.02
C SER A 333 21.36 5.19 -8.41
N PHE A 334 21.34 6.41 -8.95
CA PHE A 334 20.77 6.69 -10.27
C PHE A 334 21.44 5.86 -11.38
N ALA A 335 22.77 5.92 -11.48
CA ALA A 335 23.51 5.18 -12.50
C ALA A 335 23.46 3.67 -12.27
N TRP A 336 23.41 3.23 -11.02
CA TRP A 336 23.23 1.83 -10.68
C TRP A 336 21.85 1.33 -11.13
N TYR A 337 20.77 2.01 -10.76
CA TYR A 337 19.42 1.60 -11.10
C TYR A 337 19.14 1.66 -12.62
N GLN A 338 19.76 2.61 -13.33
CA GLN A 338 19.72 2.64 -14.80
C GLN A 338 20.25 1.34 -15.41
N ARG A 339 21.35 0.77 -14.85
CA ARG A 339 21.87 -0.53 -15.31
C ARG A 339 20.95 -1.70 -14.94
N VAL A 340 20.34 -1.66 -13.74
CA VAL A 340 19.35 -2.64 -13.33
C VAL A 340 18.18 -2.71 -14.31
N VAL A 341 17.61 -1.55 -14.65
CA VAL A 341 16.51 -1.45 -15.62
C VAL A 341 16.94 -1.94 -17.01
N ALA A 342 18.10 -1.48 -17.50
CA ALA A 342 18.61 -1.85 -18.83
C ALA A 342 18.90 -3.36 -18.96
N SER A 343 19.17 -4.05 -17.85
CA SER A 343 19.43 -5.50 -17.83
C SER A 343 18.24 -6.31 -17.37
N ASN A 344 17.07 -5.71 -17.15
CA ASN A 344 15.89 -6.35 -16.57
C ASN A 344 16.21 -7.09 -15.24
N GLY A 345 16.99 -6.43 -14.36
CA GLY A 345 17.37 -6.99 -13.06
C GLY A 345 18.53 -8.01 -13.07
N GLU A 346 19.14 -8.30 -14.23
CA GLU A 346 20.25 -9.26 -14.30
C GLU A 346 21.57 -8.70 -13.73
N LYS A 347 21.78 -7.38 -13.80
CA LYS A 347 22.99 -6.71 -13.31
C LYS A 347 22.65 -5.83 -12.10
N LEU A 348 22.81 -6.37 -10.91
CA LEU A 348 22.58 -5.70 -9.62
C LEU A 348 23.84 -5.09 -9.03
#